data_984de392a8db10247c1681e08ac37e66
#
_entry.id   984de392a8db10247c1681e08ac37e66
#
_cell.length_a   1.000
_cell.length_b   1.000
_cell.length_c   1.000
_cell.angle_alpha   90.00
_cell.angle_beta   90.00
_cell.angle_gamma   90.00
#
_symmetry.space_group_name_H-M   'P 1'
#
loop_
_entity.id
_entity.type
_entity.pdbx_description
1 polymer ?
#
loop_
_entity_poly.entity_id
_entity_poly.type
_entity_poly.pdbx_seq_one_letter_code
_entity_poly.pdbx_strand_id
1 'polypeptide(L)'
;MDSKVDAEVLIGGKVYTLSGYESEEYFQKVASYINNKMAEYGKMDSFKKLPLDMQNVLMQINIADEYFKAKKQISDLEEELQVKENELYDLKHELISTQMKLESSQEQVKALQKAQNDDAKEIVRLETELKKK
;
A
#
# COMPACT_ATOMS: atom_id res chain seq x y z
N MET A 1 24.13 -11.73 16.42
CA MET A 1 25.24 -10.83 16.06
C MET A 1 25.39 -10.84 14.55
N ASP A 2 25.34 -9.69 13.98
CA ASP A 2 25.53 -9.55 12.55
C ASP A 2 27.02 -9.71 12.23
N SER A 3 27.37 -10.76 11.55
CA SER A 3 28.73 -10.98 11.07
C SER A 3 28.93 -10.27 9.75
N LYS A 4 30.12 -9.70 9.55
CA LYS A 4 30.50 -9.15 8.25
C LYS A 4 30.51 -10.25 7.20
N VAL A 5 29.94 -9.94 6.05
CA VAL A 5 29.96 -10.79 4.86
C VAL A 5 30.89 -10.18 3.84
N ASP A 6 31.75 -10.99 3.25
CA ASP A 6 32.59 -10.61 2.13
C ASP A 6 31.97 -11.18 0.86
N ALA A 7 31.71 -10.34 -0.10
CA ALA A 7 31.18 -10.74 -1.41
C ALA A 7 32.01 -10.25 -2.54
N GLU A 8 32.33 -11.14 -3.49
CA GLU A 8 32.95 -10.76 -4.74
C GLU A 8 31.90 -10.37 -5.76
N VAL A 9 32.02 -9.17 -6.30
CA VAL A 9 31.07 -8.61 -7.27
C VAL A 9 31.82 -8.14 -8.51
N LEU A 10 31.16 -8.22 -9.65
CA LEU A 10 31.66 -7.71 -10.93
C LEU A 10 31.01 -6.34 -11.19
N ILE A 11 31.82 -5.29 -11.28
CA ILE A 11 31.39 -3.94 -11.60
C ILE A 11 32.24 -3.37 -12.71
N GLY A 12 31.64 -3.03 -13.83
CA GLY A 12 32.36 -2.44 -14.97
C GLY A 12 33.44 -3.35 -15.53
N GLY A 13 33.24 -4.67 -15.47
CA GLY A 13 34.20 -5.67 -15.96
C GLY A 13 35.33 -5.97 -14.99
N LYS A 14 35.35 -5.40 -13.80
CA LYS A 14 36.35 -5.64 -12.75
C LYS A 14 35.71 -6.30 -11.54
N VAL A 15 36.48 -7.20 -10.91
CA VAL A 15 36.05 -7.89 -9.68
C VAL A 15 36.44 -7.04 -8.47
N TYR A 16 35.47 -6.81 -7.58
CA TYR A 16 35.68 -6.12 -6.31
C TYR A 16 35.20 -7.01 -5.18
N THR A 17 35.87 -6.95 -4.04
CA THR A 17 35.42 -7.57 -2.82
C THR A 17 34.75 -6.51 -1.96
N LEU A 18 33.44 -6.68 -1.70
CA LEU A 18 32.68 -5.81 -0.84
C LEU A 18 32.49 -6.49 0.51
N SER A 19 32.71 -5.74 1.58
CA SER A 19 32.56 -6.23 2.95
C SER A 19 31.54 -5.35 3.67
N GLY A 20 30.59 -5.97 4.33
CA GLY A 20 29.57 -5.25 5.09
C GLY A 20 28.66 -6.19 5.84
N TYR A 21 27.62 -5.65 6.43
CA TYR A 21 26.64 -6.39 7.24
C TYR A 21 25.42 -6.85 6.44
N GLU A 22 25.33 -6.44 5.19
CA GLU A 22 24.26 -6.88 4.29
C GLU A 22 24.57 -8.28 3.73
N SER A 23 23.55 -8.92 3.15
CA SER A 23 23.70 -10.24 2.54
C SER A 23 24.51 -10.17 1.24
N GLU A 24 25.10 -11.29 0.85
CA GLU A 24 25.78 -11.43 -0.43
C GLU A 24 24.84 -11.10 -1.60
N GLU A 25 23.60 -11.56 -1.52
CA GLU A 25 22.55 -11.28 -2.50
C GLU A 25 22.31 -9.77 -2.66
N TYR A 26 22.31 -9.04 -1.57
CA TYR A 26 22.19 -7.58 -1.60
C TYR A 26 23.38 -6.93 -2.33
N PHE A 27 24.59 -7.35 -2.05
CA PHE A 27 25.78 -6.83 -2.73
C PHE A 27 25.74 -7.11 -4.23
N GLN A 28 25.27 -8.29 -4.65
CA GLN A 28 25.08 -8.63 -6.06
C GLN A 28 24.00 -7.73 -6.70
N LYS A 29 22.94 -7.43 -5.99
CA LYS A 29 21.89 -6.53 -6.44
C LYS A 29 22.41 -5.10 -6.67
N VAL A 30 23.23 -4.60 -5.75
CA VAL A 30 23.88 -3.29 -5.89
C VAL A 30 24.80 -3.26 -7.10
N ALA A 31 25.63 -4.28 -7.27
CA ALA A 31 26.53 -4.40 -8.43
C ALA A 31 25.76 -4.45 -9.75
N SER A 32 24.68 -5.21 -9.80
CA SER A 32 23.81 -5.30 -10.99
C SER A 32 23.18 -3.95 -11.34
N TYR A 33 22.73 -3.21 -10.35
CA TYR A 33 22.17 -1.88 -10.56
C TYR A 33 23.21 -0.94 -11.21
N ILE A 34 24.42 -0.92 -10.67
CA ILE A 34 25.52 -0.11 -11.20
C ILE A 34 25.87 -0.53 -12.63
N ASN A 35 25.99 -1.84 -12.89
CA ASN A 35 26.27 -2.36 -14.23
C ASN A 35 25.19 -2.00 -15.23
N ASN A 36 23.93 -2.05 -14.85
CA ASN A 36 22.80 -1.64 -15.70
C ASN A 36 22.88 -0.15 -16.04
N LYS A 37 23.26 0.68 -15.09
CA LYS A 37 23.50 2.11 -15.32
C LYS A 37 24.63 2.35 -16.28
N MET A 38 25.75 1.65 -16.11
CA MET A 38 26.90 1.73 -17.02
C MET A 38 26.51 1.32 -18.43
N ALA A 39 25.73 0.26 -18.58
CA ALA A 39 25.26 -0.21 -19.88
C ALA A 39 24.32 0.80 -20.55
N GLU A 40 23.42 1.41 -19.78
CA GLU A 40 22.48 2.43 -20.27
C GLU A 40 23.21 3.67 -20.80
N TYR A 41 24.14 4.22 -20.02
CA TYR A 41 24.95 5.37 -20.45
C TYR A 41 25.92 5.01 -21.57
N GLY A 42 26.44 3.79 -21.56
CA GLY A 42 27.36 3.31 -22.61
C GLY A 42 26.74 3.25 -23.99
N LYS A 43 25.44 3.34 -24.13
CA LYS A 43 24.74 3.43 -25.42
C LYS A 43 24.73 4.85 -26.00
N MET A 44 25.03 5.85 -25.20
CA MET A 44 25.02 7.25 -25.62
C MET A 44 26.40 7.66 -26.15
N ASP A 45 26.48 8.05 -27.41
CA ASP A 45 27.73 8.48 -28.04
C ASP A 45 28.34 9.71 -27.36
N SER A 46 27.53 10.64 -26.91
CA SER A 46 27.94 11.83 -26.17
C SER A 46 28.62 11.47 -24.85
N PHE A 47 28.15 10.45 -24.16
CA PHE A 47 28.73 9.96 -22.91
C PHE A 47 30.09 9.26 -23.17
N LYS A 48 30.17 8.42 -24.22
CA LYS A 48 31.41 7.70 -24.60
C LYS A 48 32.58 8.64 -24.93
N LYS A 49 32.26 9.85 -25.40
CA LYS A 49 33.27 10.86 -25.76
C LYS A 49 33.87 11.57 -24.56
N LEU A 50 33.26 11.44 -23.39
CA LEU A 50 33.74 12.07 -22.16
C LEU A 50 34.95 11.33 -21.59
N PRO A 51 35.87 12.05 -20.91
CA PRO A 51 36.90 11.39 -20.11
C PRO A 51 36.25 10.48 -19.04
N LEU A 52 36.98 9.41 -18.67
CA LEU A 52 36.47 8.39 -17.75
C LEU A 52 36.06 8.96 -16.39
N ASP A 53 36.82 9.91 -15.87
CA ASP A 53 36.51 10.58 -14.61
C ASP A 53 35.17 11.35 -14.68
N MET A 54 34.93 12.02 -15.80
CA MET A 54 33.63 12.71 -16.02
C MET A 54 32.47 11.71 -16.19
N GLN A 55 32.70 10.58 -16.88
CA GLN A 55 31.71 9.52 -16.99
C GLN A 55 31.32 9.01 -15.60
N ASN A 56 32.31 8.78 -14.75
CA ASN A 56 32.06 8.31 -13.38
C ASN A 56 31.28 9.34 -12.54
N VAL A 57 31.63 10.62 -12.64
CA VAL A 57 30.93 11.71 -11.93
C VAL A 57 29.48 11.82 -12.40
N LEU A 58 29.22 11.77 -13.69
CA LEU A 58 27.85 11.82 -14.22
C LEU A 58 27.00 10.65 -13.75
N MET A 59 27.57 9.45 -13.70
CA MET A 59 26.90 8.27 -13.15
C MET A 59 26.56 8.46 -11.67
N GLN A 60 27.51 8.95 -10.90
CA GLN A 60 27.31 9.23 -9.47
C GLN A 60 26.20 10.26 -9.25
N ILE A 61 26.18 11.34 -10.04
CA ILE A 61 25.13 12.37 -9.99
C ILE A 61 23.76 11.75 -10.32
N ASN A 62 23.70 10.93 -11.35
CA ASN A 62 22.45 10.28 -11.74
C ASN A 62 21.93 9.34 -10.66
N ILE A 63 22.79 8.53 -10.05
CA ILE A 63 22.41 7.64 -8.95
C ILE A 63 21.92 8.45 -7.75
N ALA A 64 22.62 9.54 -7.42
CA ALA A 64 22.20 10.44 -6.33
C ALA A 64 20.84 11.11 -6.62
N ASP A 65 20.63 11.54 -7.87
CA ASP A 65 19.36 12.12 -8.31
C ASP A 65 18.20 11.11 -8.14
N GLU A 66 18.40 9.88 -8.56
CA GLU A 66 17.42 8.81 -8.37
C GLU A 66 17.12 8.55 -6.89
N TYR A 67 18.15 8.57 -6.06
CA TYR A 67 17.98 8.41 -4.61
C TYR A 67 17.08 9.51 -4.03
N PHE A 68 17.35 10.76 -4.36
CA PHE A 68 16.55 11.87 -3.84
C PHE A 68 15.12 11.88 -4.38
N LYS A 69 14.93 11.51 -5.64
CA LYS A 69 13.60 11.35 -6.24
C LYS A 69 12.81 10.21 -5.57
N ALA A 70 13.47 9.08 -5.34
CA ALA A 70 12.85 7.97 -4.62
C ALA A 70 12.49 8.34 -3.18
N LYS A 71 13.36 9.08 -2.50
CA LYS A 71 13.12 9.55 -1.13
C LYS A 71 11.94 10.51 -1.07
N LYS A 72 11.81 11.42 -2.04
CA LYS A 72 10.65 12.31 -2.16
C LYS A 72 9.37 11.51 -2.40
N GLN A 73 9.41 10.52 -3.29
CA GLN A 73 8.26 9.66 -3.57
C GLN A 73 7.82 8.88 -2.34
N ILE A 74 8.75 8.41 -1.52
CA ILE A 74 8.43 7.75 -0.25
C ILE A 74 7.68 8.72 0.67
N SER A 75 8.18 9.95 0.81
CA SER A 75 7.52 10.97 1.63
C SER A 75 6.10 11.26 1.16
N ASP A 76 5.90 11.41 -0.16
CA ASP A 76 4.59 11.66 -0.76
C ASP A 76 3.64 10.47 -0.50
N LEU A 77 4.13 9.24 -0.63
CA LEU A 77 3.35 8.02 -0.35
C LEU A 77 3.00 7.88 1.13
N GLU A 78 3.90 8.28 2.03
CA GLU A 78 3.62 8.30 3.47
C GLU A 78 2.49 9.27 3.81
N GLU A 79 2.47 10.45 3.17
CA GLU A 79 1.36 11.40 3.33
C GLU A 79 0.04 10.84 2.80
N GLU A 80 0.05 10.22 1.60
CA GLU A 80 -1.13 9.56 1.04
C GLU A 80 -1.64 8.45 1.95
N LEU A 81 -0.72 7.66 2.48
CA LEU A 81 -1.06 6.57 3.41
C LEU A 81 -1.75 7.12 4.66
N GLN A 82 -1.24 8.20 5.23
CA GLN A 82 -1.86 8.85 6.40
C GLN A 82 -3.28 9.33 6.09
N VAL A 83 -3.48 9.93 4.92
CA VAL A 83 -4.81 10.36 4.46
C VAL A 83 -5.76 9.16 4.34
N LYS A 84 -5.28 8.09 3.72
CA LYS A 84 -6.08 6.85 3.53
C LYS A 84 -6.42 6.17 4.85
N GLU A 85 -5.50 6.17 5.80
CA GLU A 85 -5.76 5.64 7.15
C GLU A 85 -6.86 6.44 7.86
N ASN A 86 -6.84 7.76 7.74
CA ASN A 86 -7.87 8.63 8.31
C ASN A 86 -9.24 8.39 7.64
N GLU A 87 -9.28 8.30 6.31
CA GLU A 87 -10.49 7.97 5.56
C GLU A 87 -11.07 6.61 5.99
N LEU A 88 -10.21 5.62 6.14
CA LEU A 88 -10.59 4.27 6.57
C LEU A 88 -11.16 4.29 8.00
N TYR A 89 -10.56 5.06 8.88
CA TYR A 89 -11.04 5.24 10.24
C TYR A 89 -12.47 5.83 10.25
N ASP A 90 -12.69 6.89 9.48
CA ASP A 90 -13.98 7.56 9.37
C ASP A 90 -15.04 6.62 8.77
N LEU A 91 -14.70 5.87 7.73
CA LEU A 91 -15.59 4.89 7.10
C LEU A 91 -15.98 3.77 8.06
N LYS A 92 -15.05 3.27 8.87
CA LYS A 92 -15.34 2.26 9.89
C LYS A 92 -16.35 2.78 10.91
N HIS A 93 -16.22 4.02 11.36
CA HIS A 93 -17.16 4.64 12.28
C HIS A 93 -18.54 4.83 11.65
N GLU A 94 -18.57 5.29 10.39
CA GLU A 94 -19.82 5.44 9.64
C GLU A 94 -20.52 4.08 9.44
N LEU A 95 -19.75 3.05 9.13
CA LEU A 95 -20.26 1.69 8.97
C LEU A 95 -20.91 1.18 10.26
N ILE A 96 -20.24 1.34 11.40
CA ILE A 96 -20.78 0.93 12.70
C ILE A 96 -22.07 1.69 13.00
N SER A 97 -22.10 3.00 12.78
CA SER A 97 -23.28 3.83 12.97
C SER A 97 -24.45 3.38 12.08
N THR A 98 -24.17 3.07 10.82
CA THR A 98 -25.15 2.59 9.85
C THR A 98 -25.69 1.22 10.24
N GLN A 99 -24.86 0.32 10.70
CA GLN A 99 -25.25 -1.01 11.19
C GLN A 99 -26.18 -0.90 12.40
N MET A 100 -25.86 0.00 13.34
CA MET A 100 -26.72 0.25 14.51
C MET A 100 -28.10 0.78 14.10
N LYS A 101 -28.14 1.70 13.13
CA LYS A 101 -29.40 2.22 12.58
C LYS A 101 -30.21 1.13 11.89
N LEU A 102 -29.53 0.27 11.13
CA LEU A 102 -30.16 -0.86 10.44
C LEU A 102 -30.77 -1.84 11.43
N GLU A 103 -30.06 -2.21 12.48
CA GLU A 103 -30.55 -3.10 13.53
C GLU A 103 -31.79 -2.50 14.23
N SER A 104 -31.71 -1.21 14.55
CA SER A 104 -32.85 -0.49 15.16
C SER A 104 -34.08 -0.49 14.23
N SER A 105 -33.87 -0.23 12.94
CA SER A 105 -34.96 -0.27 11.95
C SER A 105 -35.56 -1.66 11.81
N GLN A 106 -34.73 -2.70 11.81
CA GLN A 106 -35.17 -4.10 11.73
C GLN A 106 -36.02 -4.48 12.95
N GLU A 107 -35.61 -4.03 14.16
CA GLU A 107 -36.39 -4.25 15.37
C GLU A 107 -37.76 -3.53 15.31
N GLN A 108 -37.78 -2.29 14.81
CA GLN A 108 -39.03 -1.54 14.60
C GLN A 108 -39.96 -2.24 13.60
N VAL A 109 -39.41 -2.76 12.51
CA VAL A 109 -40.18 -3.53 11.51
C VAL A 109 -40.79 -4.77 12.14
N LYS A 110 -40.00 -5.53 12.92
CA LYS A 110 -40.50 -6.71 13.64
C LYS A 110 -41.62 -6.36 14.61
N ALA A 111 -41.46 -5.28 15.36
CA ALA A 111 -42.49 -4.81 16.33
C ALA A 111 -43.77 -4.40 15.60
N LEU A 112 -43.67 -3.69 14.49
CA LEU A 112 -44.79 -3.28 13.68
C LEU A 112 -45.51 -4.47 13.04
N GLN A 113 -44.76 -5.45 12.53
CA GLN A 113 -45.32 -6.70 11.98
C GLN A 113 -46.08 -7.48 13.04
N LYS A 114 -45.53 -7.56 14.25
CA LYS A 114 -46.22 -8.22 15.39
C LYS A 114 -47.49 -7.51 15.77
N ALA A 115 -47.45 -6.18 15.88
CA ALA A 115 -48.63 -5.36 16.19
C ALA A 115 -49.70 -5.52 15.12
N GLN A 116 -49.34 -5.50 13.85
CA GLN A 116 -50.24 -5.72 12.71
C GLN A 116 -50.87 -7.10 12.75
N ASN A 117 -50.12 -8.13 13.08
CA ASN A 117 -50.59 -9.49 13.18
C ASN A 117 -51.56 -9.65 14.37
N ASP A 118 -51.26 -9.05 15.51
CA ASP A 118 -52.13 -9.04 16.70
C ASP A 118 -53.41 -8.29 16.42
N ASP A 119 -53.36 -7.16 15.72
CA ASP A 119 -54.52 -6.39 15.30
C ASP A 119 -55.45 -7.20 14.35
N ALA A 120 -54.82 -7.92 13.39
CA ALA A 120 -55.58 -8.79 12.48
C ALA A 120 -56.32 -9.89 13.24
N LYS A 121 -55.71 -10.48 14.24
CA LYS A 121 -56.35 -11.50 15.11
C LYS A 121 -57.48 -10.91 15.92
N GLU A 122 -57.32 -9.73 16.44
CA GLU A 122 -58.34 -9.02 17.19
C GLU A 122 -59.55 -8.64 16.33
N ILE A 123 -59.29 -8.22 15.09
CA ILE A 123 -60.36 -7.92 14.12
C ILE A 123 -61.17 -9.17 13.83
N VAL A 124 -60.52 -10.32 13.59
CA VAL A 124 -61.21 -11.60 13.36
C VAL A 124 -62.05 -11.99 14.58
N ARG A 125 -61.55 -11.83 15.78
CA ARG A 125 -62.22 -12.11 17.03
C ARG A 125 -63.47 -11.25 17.17
N LEU A 126 -63.38 -9.96 16.95
CA LEU A 126 -64.50 -9.01 17.05
C LEU A 126 -65.56 -9.29 15.98
N GLU A 127 -65.15 -9.57 14.73
CA GLU A 127 -66.10 -9.94 13.68
C GLU A 127 -66.84 -11.24 14.01
N THR A 128 -66.21 -12.21 14.61
CA THR A 128 -66.80 -13.47 15.04
C THR A 128 -67.82 -13.23 16.15
N GLU A 129 -67.49 -12.40 17.13
CA GLU A 129 -68.45 -12.01 18.21
C GLU A 129 -69.67 -11.28 17.68
N LEU A 130 -69.43 -10.38 16.70
CA LEU A 130 -70.53 -9.63 16.09
C LEU A 130 -71.51 -10.52 15.33
N LYS A 131 -71.04 -11.57 14.68
CA LYS A 131 -71.82 -12.56 13.95
C LYS A 131 -72.68 -13.44 14.90
N LYS A 132 -72.23 -13.60 16.14
CA LYS A 132 -72.96 -14.38 17.15
C LYS A 132 -74.11 -13.62 17.80
N LYS A 133 -74.19 -12.35 17.59
CA LYS A 133 -75.31 -11.52 18.09
C LYS A 133 -76.47 -11.53 17.05
#